data_1aba1e27b4b6a0966c3881d47a13d3c4
#
_entry.id   1aba1e27b4b6a0966c3881d47a13d3c4
#
_cell.length_a   1.000
_cell.length_b   1.000
_cell.length_c   1.000
_cell.angle_alpha   90.00
_cell.angle_beta   90.00
_cell.angle_gamma   90.00
#
_symmetry.space_group_name_H-M   'P 1'
#
loop_
_entity.id
_entity.type
_entity.pdbx_description
1 polymer ?
#
loop_
_entity_poly.entity_id
_entity_poly.type
_entity_poly.pdbx_seq_one_letter_code
_entity_poly.pdbx_strand_id
1 'polypeptide(L)'
;MKIIDTKPFPASRECDEIVNIPLYRICKVKQIVNLSNYKNIIFQSPSAVINFDQINLIEDKRIIAMGPGTSNQLRKHGYVAEIPDTEYSSEGVINLMNKSEVTGKTLVIKGEGGLSIISEYLNSASLKADELNTYNRQKFGSYIEIKKQFCNSDLVIFSSALSVEIYFKYIHNDQENLKFLAVSERIQ
;
A
#
# COMPACT_ATOMS: atom_id res chain seq x y z
N MET A 1 -26.80 1.56 8.16
CA MET A 1 -26.07 1.55 6.86
C MET A 1 -24.96 0.51 6.96
N LYS A 2 -24.90 -0.46 6.05
CA LYS A 2 -23.83 -1.48 6.05
C LYS A 2 -22.73 -1.07 5.07
N ILE A 3 -21.56 -0.73 5.59
CA ILE A 3 -20.39 -0.32 4.81
C ILE A 3 -19.38 -1.47 4.81
N ILE A 4 -18.87 -1.84 3.64
CA ILE A 4 -17.83 -2.86 3.50
C ILE A 4 -16.53 -2.22 3.06
N ASP A 5 -15.45 -2.42 3.82
CA ASP A 5 -14.09 -2.04 3.45
C ASP A 5 -13.32 -3.29 2.97
N THR A 6 -12.82 -3.25 1.74
CA THR A 6 -12.14 -4.38 1.10
C THR A 6 -10.63 -4.44 1.34
N LYS A 7 -10.11 -3.62 2.26
CA LYS A 7 -8.68 -3.61 2.61
C LYS A 7 -8.22 -4.98 3.12
N PRO A 8 -6.99 -5.40 2.77
CA PRO A 8 -6.43 -6.67 3.25
C PRO A 8 -6.16 -6.67 4.76
N PHE A 9 -6.09 -5.49 5.40
CA PHE A 9 -5.96 -5.33 6.84
C PHE A 9 -7.01 -4.33 7.35
N PRO A 10 -7.64 -4.61 8.51
CA PRO A 10 -8.62 -3.70 9.09
C PRO A 10 -7.99 -2.33 9.40
N ALA A 11 -8.81 -1.29 9.37
CA ALA A 11 -8.39 0.02 9.84
C ALA A 11 -8.07 -0.03 11.35
N SER A 12 -7.17 0.84 11.79
CA SER A 12 -6.78 0.93 13.21
C SER A 12 -7.88 1.48 14.13
N ARG A 13 -8.98 1.96 13.57
CA ARG A 13 -10.19 2.36 14.30
C ARG A 13 -11.31 1.45 13.86
N GLU A 14 -11.81 0.68 14.80
CA GLU A 14 -13.06 -0.06 14.62
C GLU A 14 -14.19 0.97 14.62
N CYS A 15 -14.96 0.97 13.56
CA CYS A 15 -16.23 1.65 13.49
C CYS A 15 -17.27 0.54 13.34
N ASP A 16 -18.21 0.43 14.28
CA ASP A 16 -19.20 -0.64 14.31
C ASP A 16 -20.05 -0.74 13.04
N GLU A 17 -20.06 0.32 12.24
CA GLU A 17 -20.79 0.37 10.96
C GLU A 17 -19.97 -0.13 9.77
N ILE A 18 -18.63 -0.31 9.91
CA ILE A 18 -17.75 -0.71 8.82
C ILE A 18 -17.28 -2.14 9.04
N VAL A 19 -17.68 -3.03 8.14
CA VAL A 19 -17.25 -4.43 8.14
C VAL A 19 -16.06 -4.58 7.19
N ASN A 20 -14.94 -5.08 7.68
CA ASN A 20 -13.79 -5.36 6.84
C ASN A 20 -13.90 -6.76 6.21
N ILE A 21 -13.99 -6.82 4.88
CA ILE A 21 -14.06 -8.06 4.11
C ILE A 21 -12.97 -8.03 3.04
N PRO A 22 -11.76 -8.54 3.32
CA PRO A 22 -10.67 -8.60 2.36
C PRO A 22 -11.03 -9.44 1.13
N LEU A 23 -10.63 -8.99 -0.06
CA LEU A 23 -10.84 -9.72 -1.32
C LEU A 23 -9.63 -10.51 -1.79
N TYR A 24 -8.50 -10.32 -1.15
CA TYR A 24 -7.26 -11.06 -1.37
C TYR A 24 -6.44 -11.07 -0.08
N ARG A 25 -5.48 -11.97 0.00
CA ARG A 25 -4.51 -11.99 1.11
C ARG A 25 -3.18 -11.39 0.70
N ILE A 26 -2.50 -10.82 1.68
CA ILE A 26 -1.10 -10.42 1.57
C ILE A 26 -0.24 -11.62 1.98
N CYS A 27 0.62 -12.05 1.09
CA CYS A 27 1.60 -13.11 1.36
C CYS A 27 2.99 -12.50 1.40
N LYS A 28 3.69 -12.68 2.52
CA LYS A 28 5.05 -12.20 2.72
C LYS A 28 6.01 -12.87 1.73
N VAL A 29 6.89 -12.08 1.14
CA VAL A 29 8.03 -12.55 0.35
C VAL A 29 9.28 -12.32 1.18
N LYS A 30 9.94 -13.42 1.58
CA LYS A 30 11.16 -13.33 2.38
C LYS A 30 12.32 -12.89 1.49
N GLN A 31 12.87 -11.73 1.78
CA GLN A 31 14.05 -11.20 1.11
C GLN A 31 14.97 -10.52 2.12
N ILE A 32 16.25 -10.66 1.91
CA ILE A 32 17.29 -10.00 2.71
C ILE A 32 18.15 -9.19 1.76
N VAL A 33 18.39 -7.93 2.10
CA VAL A 33 19.20 -6.99 1.34
C VAL A 33 20.31 -6.41 2.23
N ASN A 34 21.46 -6.11 1.64
CA ASN A 34 22.51 -5.40 2.37
C ASN A 34 22.17 -3.92 2.49
N LEU A 35 21.60 -3.53 3.64
CA LEU A 35 21.14 -2.17 3.90
C LEU A 35 22.27 -1.13 3.97
N SER A 36 23.53 -1.53 4.18
CA SER A 36 24.67 -0.58 4.19
C SER A 36 24.86 0.12 2.85
N ASN A 37 24.35 -0.44 1.77
CA ASN A 37 24.43 0.15 0.43
C ASN A 37 23.47 1.33 0.21
N TYR A 38 22.50 1.54 1.11
CA TYR A 38 21.43 2.53 0.92
C TYR A 38 21.49 3.63 1.99
N LYS A 39 21.26 4.85 1.55
CA LYS A 39 21.07 6.01 2.44
C LYS A 39 19.61 6.36 2.63
N ASN A 40 18.79 6.09 1.61
CA ASN A 40 17.37 6.40 1.63
C ASN A 40 16.55 5.12 1.51
N ILE A 41 15.44 5.05 2.24
CA ILE A 41 14.47 3.96 2.16
C ILE A 41 13.08 4.56 1.97
N ILE A 42 12.39 4.12 0.92
CA ILE A 42 11.03 4.55 0.59
C ILE A 42 10.07 3.38 0.77
N PHE A 43 9.06 3.53 1.59
CA PHE A 43 7.98 2.55 1.75
C PHE A 43 6.74 2.98 0.97
N GLN A 44 6.31 2.19 -0.01
CA GLN A 44 5.15 2.51 -0.85
C GLN A 44 3.79 2.17 -0.22
N SER A 45 3.76 1.39 0.87
CA SER A 45 2.50 1.01 1.51
C SER A 45 2.69 0.53 2.95
N PRO A 46 1.63 0.54 3.78
CA PRO A 46 1.67 -0.09 5.11
C PRO A 46 2.05 -1.57 5.05
N SER A 47 1.58 -2.29 4.04
CA SER A 47 1.92 -3.70 3.82
C SER A 47 3.41 -3.91 3.56
N ALA A 48 4.07 -2.96 2.88
CA ALA A 48 5.51 -3.01 2.66
C ALA A 48 6.28 -2.92 3.98
N VAL A 49 5.84 -2.07 4.90
CA VAL A 49 6.43 -1.95 6.25
C VAL A 49 6.22 -3.23 7.07
N ILE A 50 4.98 -3.74 7.12
CA ILE A 50 4.60 -4.93 7.92
C ILE A 50 5.41 -6.17 7.48
N ASN A 51 5.69 -6.29 6.19
CA ASN A 51 6.34 -7.47 5.63
C ASN A 51 7.86 -7.30 5.43
N PHE A 52 8.45 -6.19 5.85
CA PHE A 52 9.89 -5.96 5.75
C PHE A 52 10.63 -6.54 6.96
N ASP A 53 11.39 -7.63 6.76
CA ASP A 53 12.06 -8.36 7.85
C ASP A 53 13.13 -7.55 8.58
N GLN A 54 13.77 -6.61 7.89
CA GLN A 54 14.91 -5.83 8.39
C GLN A 54 14.49 -4.48 8.95
N ILE A 55 13.23 -4.30 9.36
CA ILE A 55 12.69 -3.03 9.84
C ILE A 55 13.53 -2.42 10.98
N ASN A 56 14.09 -3.23 11.87
CA ASN A 56 14.88 -2.77 13.01
C ASN A 56 16.33 -2.35 12.64
N LEU A 57 16.69 -2.40 11.36
CA LEU A 57 18.05 -2.09 10.87
C LEU A 57 18.11 -0.81 10.02
N ILE A 58 17.09 0.06 10.11
CA ILE A 58 16.99 1.26 9.26
C ILE A 58 17.13 2.58 10.03
N GLU A 59 17.59 2.54 11.27
CA GLU A 59 17.63 3.69 12.18
C GLU A 59 18.50 4.86 11.64
N ASP A 60 19.59 4.53 10.95
CA ASP A 60 20.55 5.49 10.36
C ASP A 60 20.16 5.96 8.95
N LYS A 61 18.97 5.58 8.45
CA LYS A 61 18.52 5.89 7.09
C LYS A 61 17.54 7.05 7.05
N ARG A 62 17.55 7.79 5.95
CA ARG A 62 16.45 8.69 5.61
C ARG A 62 15.24 7.84 5.21
N ILE A 63 14.14 7.98 5.93
CA ILE A 63 12.95 7.17 5.73
C ILE A 63 11.84 8.04 5.14
N ILE A 64 11.30 7.59 4.00
CA ILE A 64 10.19 8.25 3.31
C ILE A 64 9.02 7.27 3.23
N ALA A 65 7.83 7.73 3.58
CA ALA A 65 6.59 6.99 3.45
C ALA A 65 5.71 7.62 2.36
N MET A 66 5.08 6.81 1.53
CA MET A 66 4.20 7.31 0.46
C MET A 66 3.02 8.15 0.99
N GLY A 67 2.60 7.91 2.22
CA GLY A 67 1.50 8.68 2.82
C GLY A 67 1.26 8.35 4.29
N PRO A 68 0.23 8.95 4.90
CA PRO A 68 -0.02 8.87 6.36
C PRO A 68 -0.19 7.45 6.89
N GLY A 69 -0.88 6.57 6.15
CA GLY A 69 -1.07 5.17 6.56
C GLY A 69 0.26 4.40 6.69
N THR A 70 1.19 4.64 5.76
CA THR A 70 2.53 4.04 5.78
C THR A 70 3.38 4.64 6.90
N SER A 71 3.33 5.97 7.08
CA SER A 71 4.02 6.66 8.17
C SER A 71 3.53 6.20 9.55
N ASN A 72 2.21 6.04 9.72
CA ASN A 72 1.65 5.51 10.97
C ASN A 72 2.11 4.08 11.26
N GLN A 73 2.30 3.26 10.23
CA GLN A 73 2.84 1.91 10.43
C GLN A 73 4.32 1.94 10.83
N LEU A 74 5.14 2.81 10.23
CA LEU A 74 6.54 3.03 10.62
C LEU A 74 6.66 3.53 12.07
N ARG A 75 5.75 4.43 12.48
CA ARG A 75 5.72 4.95 13.85
C ARG A 75 5.49 3.86 14.91
N LYS A 76 4.76 2.78 14.59
CA LYS A 76 4.61 1.62 15.49
C LYS A 76 5.93 0.89 15.75
N HIS A 77 6.91 1.06 14.87
CA HIS A 77 8.26 0.55 15.01
C HIS A 77 9.26 1.61 15.53
N GLY A 78 8.76 2.77 15.97
CA GLY A 78 9.58 3.86 16.51
C GLY A 78 10.17 4.81 15.47
N TYR A 79 9.84 4.68 14.19
CA TYR A 79 10.40 5.51 13.12
C TYR A 79 9.52 6.70 12.76
N VAL A 80 10.17 7.85 12.56
CA VAL A 80 9.55 9.04 11.96
C VAL A 80 9.96 9.07 10.49
N ALA A 81 8.96 9.10 9.60
CA ALA A 81 9.19 9.15 8.16
C ALA A 81 8.73 10.49 7.59
N GLU A 82 9.47 10.98 6.60
CA GLU A 82 9.01 12.08 5.74
C GLU A 82 7.83 11.59 4.88
N ILE A 83 6.85 12.46 4.66
CA ILE A 83 5.71 12.19 3.78
C ILE A 83 5.49 13.38 2.84
N PRO A 84 4.95 13.17 1.63
CA PRO A 84 4.49 14.27 0.79
C PRO A 84 3.47 15.16 1.50
N ASP A 85 3.48 16.47 1.20
CA ASP A 85 2.62 17.44 1.88
C ASP A 85 1.14 17.25 1.56
N THR A 86 0.81 16.98 0.29
CA THR A 86 -0.58 16.97 -0.20
C THR A 86 -0.92 15.77 -1.08
N GLU A 87 0.02 15.26 -1.85
CA GLU A 87 -0.21 14.21 -2.83
C GLU A 87 0.46 12.90 -2.40
N TYR A 88 -0.33 11.96 -1.90
CA TYR A 88 0.16 10.65 -1.42
C TYR A 88 0.27 9.64 -2.56
N SER A 89 1.12 9.96 -3.52
CA SER A 89 1.38 9.20 -4.76
C SER A 89 2.88 9.06 -5.02
N SER A 90 3.24 8.34 -6.09
CA SER A 90 4.63 8.27 -6.55
C SER A 90 5.17 9.64 -6.93
N GLU A 91 4.35 10.46 -7.57
CA GLU A 91 4.65 11.83 -7.99
C GLU A 91 4.88 12.73 -6.78
N GLY A 92 4.04 12.61 -5.75
CA GLY A 92 4.22 13.34 -4.48
C GLY A 92 5.53 12.99 -3.79
N VAL A 93 5.93 11.72 -3.77
CA VAL A 93 7.24 11.28 -3.24
C VAL A 93 8.39 11.86 -4.06
N ILE A 94 8.29 11.84 -5.39
CA ILE A 94 9.30 12.45 -6.28
C ILE A 94 9.41 13.95 -6.01
N ASN A 95 8.28 14.66 -5.88
CA ASN A 95 8.26 16.09 -5.56
C ASN A 95 8.90 16.38 -4.19
N LEU A 96 8.64 15.54 -3.18
CA LEU A 96 9.29 15.65 -1.87
C LEU A 96 10.81 15.49 -2.00
N MET A 97 11.27 14.48 -2.74
CA MET A 97 12.69 14.24 -2.95
C MET A 97 13.37 15.39 -3.70
N ASN A 98 12.70 16.00 -4.67
CA ASN A 98 13.24 17.12 -5.44
C ASN A 98 13.38 18.43 -4.63
N LYS A 99 12.61 18.56 -3.54
CA LYS A 99 12.73 19.71 -2.62
C LYS A 99 13.98 19.66 -1.73
N SER A 100 14.62 18.50 -1.67
CA SER A 100 15.81 18.26 -0.84
C SER A 100 16.89 17.54 -1.64
N GLU A 101 18.14 17.79 -1.30
CA GLU A 101 19.25 17.10 -1.94
C GLU A 101 19.19 15.60 -1.63
N VAL A 102 19.02 14.77 -2.66
CA VAL A 102 19.05 13.31 -2.53
C VAL A 102 20.47 12.84 -2.72
N THR A 103 21.07 12.31 -1.66
CA THR A 103 22.41 11.75 -1.72
C THR A 103 22.41 10.25 -1.49
N GLY A 104 23.25 9.53 -2.21
CA GLY A 104 23.43 8.09 -2.06
C GLY A 104 22.30 7.26 -2.70
N LYS A 105 22.42 5.95 -2.55
CA LYS A 105 21.51 4.99 -3.15
C LYS A 105 20.19 4.87 -2.38
N THR A 106 19.10 4.69 -3.09
CA THR A 106 17.74 4.57 -2.54
C THR A 106 17.23 3.13 -2.68
N LEU A 107 16.58 2.61 -1.65
CA LEU A 107 15.83 1.36 -1.68
C LEU A 107 14.32 1.66 -1.66
N VAL A 108 13.61 1.24 -2.70
CA VAL A 108 12.14 1.36 -2.78
C VAL A 108 11.51 0.04 -2.36
N ILE A 109 10.83 0.03 -1.21
CA ILE A 109 10.20 -1.17 -0.64
C ILE A 109 8.72 -1.15 -0.98
N LYS A 110 8.28 -2.20 -1.71
CA LYS A 110 6.92 -2.28 -2.28
C LYS A 110 6.37 -3.70 -2.28
N GLY A 111 5.14 -3.87 -2.75
CA GLY A 111 4.57 -5.16 -3.10
C GLY A 111 4.87 -5.54 -4.54
N GLU A 112 4.91 -6.83 -4.83
CA GLU A 112 5.05 -7.36 -6.18
C GLU A 112 3.96 -6.79 -7.11
N GLY A 113 4.33 -6.39 -8.32
CA GLY A 113 3.45 -5.71 -9.28
C GLY A 113 3.07 -4.26 -8.91
N GLY A 114 3.69 -3.70 -7.87
CA GLY A 114 3.57 -2.27 -7.58
C GLY A 114 4.27 -1.41 -8.64
N LEU A 115 3.87 -0.14 -8.78
CA LEU A 115 4.45 0.78 -9.76
C LEU A 115 5.94 1.03 -9.49
N SER A 116 6.72 1.15 -10.57
CA SER A 116 8.15 1.43 -10.53
C SER A 116 8.50 2.90 -10.80
N ILE A 117 7.50 3.79 -10.83
CA ILE A 117 7.65 5.22 -11.19
C ILE A 117 8.76 5.89 -10.39
N ILE A 118 8.84 5.64 -9.07
CA ILE A 118 9.87 6.27 -8.21
C ILE A 118 11.27 5.79 -8.58
N SER A 119 11.48 4.48 -8.71
CA SER A 119 12.79 3.90 -9.05
C SER A 119 13.22 4.26 -10.46
N GLU A 120 12.30 4.25 -11.42
CA GLU A 120 12.53 4.68 -12.80
C GLU A 120 12.94 6.15 -12.86
N TYR A 121 12.21 7.03 -12.16
CA TYR A 121 12.56 8.45 -12.08
C TYR A 121 13.96 8.66 -11.49
N LEU A 122 14.25 8.04 -10.33
CA LEU A 122 15.55 8.19 -9.67
C LEU A 122 16.70 7.70 -10.56
N ASN A 123 16.52 6.56 -11.23
CA ASN A 123 17.54 6.02 -12.13
C ASN A 123 17.72 6.90 -13.37
N SER A 124 16.66 7.51 -13.92
CA SER A 124 16.75 8.45 -15.03
C SER A 124 17.49 9.73 -14.64
N ALA A 125 17.34 10.17 -13.39
CA ALA A 125 18.06 11.31 -12.82
C ALA A 125 19.49 10.97 -12.36
N SER A 126 20.04 9.80 -12.72
CA SER A 126 21.36 9.30 -12.29
C SER A 126 21.48 9.08 -10.77
N LEU A 127 20.37 9.06 -10.07
CA LEU A 127 20.27 8.69 -8.67
C LEU A 127 19.98 7.20 -8.58
N LYS A 128 20.92 6.43 -8.08
CA LYS A 128 20.81 4.95 -8.04
C LYS A 128 19.67 4.51 -7.14
N ALA A 129 18.71 3.74 -7.67
CA ALA A 129 17.61 3.15 -6.93
C ALA A 129 17.43 1.67 -7.26
N ASP A 130 17.21 0.86 -6.21
CA ASP A 130 16.78 -0.54 -6.32
C ASP A 130 15.38 -0.71 -5.76
N GLU A 131 14.72 -1.79 -6.15
CA GLU A 131 13.41 -2.18 -5.64
C GLU A 131 13.51 -3.46 -4.81
N LEU A 132 12.70 -3.53 -3.74
CA LEU A 132 12.54 -4.72 -2.91
C LEU A 132 11.05 -5.05 -2.76
N ASN A 133 10.64 -6.20 -3.27
CA ASN A 133 9.29 -6.72 -3.08
C ASN A 133 9.21 -7.51 -1.77
N THR A 134 8.47 -7.01 -0.79
CA THR A 134 8.33 -7.65 0.53
C THR A 134 7.06 -8.49 0.66
N TYR A 135 6.12 -8.35 -0.26
CA TYR A 135 4.88 -9.13 -0.29
C TYR A 135 4.32 -9.25 -1.70
N ASN A 136 3.48 -10.26 -1.89
CA ASN A 136 2.58 -10.36 -3.05
C ASN A 136 1.11 -10.35 -2.61
N ARG A 137 0.21 -10.21 -3.59
CA ARG A 137 -1.24 -10.26 -3.40
C ARG A 137 -1.77 -11.56 -4.02
N GLN A 138 -2.34 -12.42 -3.18
CA GLN A 138 -2.87 -13.70 -3.61
C GLN A 138 -4.40 -13.70 -3.57
N LYS A 139 -5.04 -13.96 -4.71
CA LYS A 139 -6.50 -14.16 -4.80
C LYS A 139 -6.89 -15.41 -4.00
N PHE A 140 -8.11 -15.41 -3.47
CA PHE A 140 -8.66 -16.61 -2.82
C PHE A 140 -9.03 -17.67 -3.88
N GLY A 141 -9.02 -18.95 -3.50
CA GLY A 141 -9.39 -20.04 -4.39
C GLY A 141 -10.90 -20.07 -4.71
N SER A 142 -11.73 -19.47 -3.85
CA SER A 142 -13.18 -19.34 -4.05
C SER A 142 -13.70 -18.08 -3.40
N TYR A 143 -14.72 -17.47 -4.00
CA TYR A 143 -15.39 -16.26 -3.49
C TYR A 143 -16.85 -16.53 -3.10
N ILE A 144 -17.33 -17.77 -3.14
CA ILE A 144 -18.74 -18.12 -2.87
C ILE A 144 -19.19 -17.63 -1.49
N GLU A 145 -18.44 -17.94 -0.44
CA GLU A 145 -18.78 -17.55 0.92
C GLU A 145 -18.53 -16.04 1.17
N ILE A 146 -17.51 -15.48 0.52
CA ILE A 146 -17.23 -14.05 0.58
C ILE A 146 -18.38 -13.27 -0.05
N LYS A 147 -18.91 -13.70 -1.20
CA LYS A 147 -20.03 -13.07 -1.89
C LYS A 147 -21.27 -12.92 -0.99
N LYS A 148 -21.57 -13.92 -0.17
CA LYS A 148 -22.70 -13.88 0.76
C LYS A 148 -22.61 -12.73 1.77
N GLN A 149 -21.38 -12.35 2.16
CA GLN A 149 -21.14 -11.29 3.13
C GLN A 149 -21.44 -9.88 2.57
N PHE A 150 -21.48 -9.74 1.23
CA PHE A 150 -21.80 -8.49 0.55
C PHE A 150 -23.31 -8.26 0.38
N CYS A 151 -24.16 -9.25 0.72
CA CYS A 151 -25.60 -9.08 0.65
C CYS A 151 -26.06 -7.94 1.57
N ASN A 152 -26.98 -7.10 1.07
CA ASN A 152 -27.56 -5.96 1.77
C ASN A 152 -26.50 -4.92 2.23
N SER A 153 -25.41 -4.77 1.48
CA SER A 153 -24.49 -3.66 1.69
C SER A 153 -24.97 -2.40 0.99
N ASP A 154 -24.76 -1.25 1.61
CA ASP A 154 -25.13 0.06 1.09
C ASP A 154 -23.94 0.74 0.39
N LEU A 155 -22.71 0.43 0.84
CA LEU A 155 -21.48 1.02 0.32
C LEU A 155 -20.34 -0.01 0.36
N VAL A 156 -19.59 -0.10 -0.75
CA VAL A 156 -18.34 -0.87 -0.82
C VAL A 156 -17.17 0.08 -1.09
N ILE A 157 -16.14 0.01 -0.23
CA ILE A 157 -14.93 0.83 -0.31
C ILE A 157 -13.80 0.00 -0.91
N PHE A 158 -13.21 0.50 -1.99
CA PHE A 158 -12.06 -0.10 -2.65
C PHE A 158 -10.78 0.69 -2.37
N SER A 159 -9.74 -0.02 -1.93
CA SER A 159 -8.41 0.54 -1.68
C SER A 159 -7.36 0.11 -2.71
N SER A 160 -7.74 -0.69 -3.70
CA SER A 160 -6.84 -1.13 -4.77
C SER A 160 -7.61 -1.54 -6.02
N ALA A 161 -6.99 -1.37 -7.20
CA ALA A 161 -7.54 -1.84 -8.48
C ALA A 161 -7.82 -3.36 -8.47
N LEU A 162 -6.97 -4.14 -7.80
CA LEU A 162 -7.19 -5.59 -7.65
C LEU A 162 -8.49 -5.90 -6.88
N SER A 163 -8.83 -5.10 -5.86
CA SER A 163 -10.12 -5.28 -5.14
C SER A 163 -11.30 -5.01 -6.07
N VAL A 164 -11.22 -3.99 -6.90
CA VAL A 164 -12.25 -3.67 -7.91
C VAL A 164 -12.39 -4.82 -8.88
N GLU A 165 -11.29 -5.28 -9.50
CA GLU A 165 -11.29 -6.41 -10.43
C GLU A 165 -11.95 -7.66 -9.83
N ILE A 166 -11.55 -8.04 -8.61
CA ILE A 166 -12.08 -9.22 -7.93
C ILE A 166 -13.57 -9.06 -7.64
N TYR A 167 -13.96 -7.87 -7.14
CA TYR A 167 -15.36 -7.62 -6.78
C TYR A 167 -16.27 -7.76 -7.99
N PHE A 168 -16.01 -7.04 -9.07
CA PHE A 168 -16.86 -7.07 -10.26
C PHE A 168 -16.83 -8.42 -10.98
N LYS A 169 -15.73 -9.17 -10.89
CA LYS A 169 -15.62 -10.48 -11.52
C LYS A 169 -16.31 -11.60 -10.75
N TYR A 170 -16.32 -11.57 -9.42
CA TYR A 170 -16.71 -12.72 -8.61
C TYR A 170 -17.82 -12.45 -7.58
N ILE A 171 -18.06 -11.21 -7.20
CA ILE A 171 -18.92 -10.85 -6.07
C ILE A 171 -20.13 -10.05 -6.50
N HIS A 172 -19.94 -9.09 -7.40
CA HIS A 172 -20.97 -8.15 -7.82
C HIS A 172 -22.30 -8.86 -8.15
N ASN A 173 -23.38 -8.28 -7.65
CA ASN A 173 -24.75 -8.58 -8.03
C ASN A 173 -25.39 -7.24 -8.43
N ASP A 174 -26.37 -7.27 -9.33
CA ASP A 174 -27.16 -6.11 -9.70
C ASP A 174 -28.10 -5.72 -8.53
N GLN A 175 -27.52 -5.16 -7.46
CA GLN A 175 -28.29 -4.63 -6.34
C GLN A 175 -28.65 -3.17 -6.63
N GLU A 176 -29.91 -2.85 -6.57
CA GLU A 176 -30.36 -1.46 -6.64
C GLU A 176 -29.80 -0.66 -5.46
N ASN A 177 -29.31 0.56 -5.74
CA ASN A 177 -28.79 1.53 -4.76
C ASN A 177 -27.45 1.20 -4.08
N LEU A 178 -26.71 0.16 -4.49
CA LEU A 178 -25.36 -0.08 -3.99
C LEU A 178 -24.38 1.00 -4.49
N LYS A 179 -23.70 1.64 -3.56
CA LYS A 179 -22.70 2.68 -3.86
C LYS A 179 -21.28 2.12 -3.78
N PHE A 180 -20.38 2.75 -4.55
CA PHE A 180 -18.96 2.40 -4.56
C PHE A 180 -18.12 3.63 -4.24
N LEU A 181 -17.07 3.44 -3.45
CA LEU A 181 -16.07 4.46 -3.14
C LEU A 181 -14.68 3.92 -3.46
N ALA A 182 -13.96 4.60 -4.33
CA ALA A 182 -12.54 4.38 -4.57
C ALA A 182 -11.72 5.39 -3.75
N VAL A 183 -10.68 4.94 -3.03
CA VAL A 183 -9.86 5.81 -2.19
C VAL A 183 -8.88 6.68 -2.98
N SER A 184 -8.77 6.50 -4.29
CA SER A 184 -8.00 7.36 -5.20
C SER A 184 -8.56 7.26 -6.62
N GLU A 185 -8.35 8.31 -7.42
CA GLU A 185 -8.76 8.35 -8.84
C GLU A 185 -8.20 7.20 -9.68
N ARG A 186 -7.00 6.74 -9.37
CA ARG A 186 -6.39 5.60 -10.06
C ARG A 186 -7.15 4.27 -9.90
N ILE A 187 -8.04 4.18 -8.92
CA ILE A 187 -8.82 2.97 -8.61
C ILE A 187 -10.20 3.03 -9.29
N GLN A 188 -10.63 4.21 -9.71
CA GLN A 188 -11.84 4.39 -10.49
C GLN A 188 -11.66 3.83 -11.91
#